data_d9d7c5776b2e56e9bbd9b192c1ec3ff4
#
_entry.id   d9d7c5776b2e56e9bbd9b192c1ec3ff4
#
_cell.length_a   1.000
_cell.length_b   1.000
_cell.length_c   1.000
_cell.angle_alpha   90.00
_cell.angle_beta   90.00
_cell.angle_gamma   90.00
#
_symmetry.space_group_name_H-M   'P 1'
#
loop_
_entity.id
_entity.type
_entity.pdbx_description
1 polymer ?
#
loop_
_entity_poly.entity_id
_entity_poly.type
_entity_poly.pdbx_seq_one_letter_code
_entity_poly.pdbx_strand_id
1 'polypeptide(L)'
;MAKPIHKAGSAKSSSKNNALYQVKVSLVGAKPAIWRRVNVQSKLTLAQLHEVLQVVMGWEDCHLHSFTVQGQTFSDADTCENIEAFRDESKVSLAEVLQQAKDQMSYEYDFGEGWEHLIVLEKILPVTLSQPLAEVLVGEGACPLEDIGGLDGWYYFLDVIAHPDSEEYQDEEHQQMCEWIEEDFNPRFYDVKAVNKVLGRGF
;
A
#
# COMPACT_ATOMS: atom_id res chain seq x y z
N MET A 1 45.06 -38.38 -19.14
CA MET A 1 44.42 -38.16 -17.83
C MET A 1 43.75 -36.77 -17.87
N ALA A 2 42.44 -36.74 -18.04
CA ALA A 2 41.66 -35.51 -18.12
C ALA A 2 41.09 -35.20 -16.71
N LYS A 3 41.28 -33.97 -16.20
CA LYS A 3 40.70 -33.51 -14.92
C LYS A 3 39.23 -33.16 -15.14
N PRO A 4 38.33 -33.50 -14.19
CA PRO A 4 36.93 -33.12 -14.25
C PRO A 4 36.73 -31.62 -13.97
N ILE A 5 35.95 -30.97 -14.82
CA ILE A 5 35.49 -29.59 -14.67
C ILE A 5 34.37 -29.61 -13.64
N HIS A 6 34.59 -28.98 -12.46
CA HIS A 6 33.54 -28.71 -11.49
C HIS A 6 32.56 -27.66 -12.08
N LYS A 7 31.34 -28.08 -12.35
CA LYS A 7 30.20 -27.16 -12.51
C LYS A 7 29.91 -26.48 -11.17
N ALA A 8 30.16 -25.18 -11.09
CA ALA A 8 29.67 -24.36 -10.01
C ALA A 8 28.14 -24.28 -10.14
N GLY A 9 27.45 -24.90 -9.19
CA GLY A 9 25.99 -25.00 -9.17
C GLY A 9 25.35 -23.69 -8.81
N SER A 10 24.23 -23.42 -9.43
CA SER A 10 23.29 -22.35 -9.20
C SER A 10 22.68 -22.39 -7.78
N ALA A 11 23.24 -21.62 -6.87
CA ALA A 11 22.73 -21.48 -5.48
C ALA A 11 22.29 -20.04 -5.13
N LYS A 12 21.74 -19.29 -6.10
CA LYS A 12 21.31 -17.90 -5.86
C LYS A 12 19.81 -17.63 -5.96
N SER A 13 18.99 -18.62 -6.33
CA SER A 13 17.54 -18.40 -6.52
C SER A 13 16.70 -18.61 -5.25
N SER A 14 17.10 -19.46 -4.30
CA SER A 14 16.27 -19.82 -3.17
C SER A 14 16.29 -18.82 -1.98
N SER A 15 17.23 -17.86 -1.96
CA SER A 15 17.34 -16.91 -0.86
C SER A 15 16.45 -15.66 -1.00
N LYS A 16 16.01 -15.32 -2.20
CA LYS A 16 15.18 -14.13 -2.45
C LYS A 16 13.71 -14.34 -2.08
N ASN A 17 13.19 -15.56 -2.24
CA ASN A 17 11.79 -15.87 -1.91
C ASN A 17 11.51 -15.97 -0.41
N ASN A 18 12.50 -15.83 0.45
CA ASN A 18 12.36 -15.86 1.89
C ASN A 18 13.18 -14.74 2.54
N ALA A 19 12.80 -13.51 2.25
CA ALA A 19 13.41 -12.30 2.78
C ALA A 19 12.33 -11.39 3.39
N LEU A 20 12.75 -10.47 4.24
CA LEU A 20 11.92 -9.39 4.73
C LEU A 20 12.22 -8.14 3.90
N TYR A 21 11.21 -7.61 3.24
CA TYR A 21 11.31 -6.39 2.46
C TYR A 21 10.87 -5.21 3.31
N GLN A 22 11.72 -4.19 3.45
CA GLN A 22 11.32 -2.90 3.94
C GLN A 22 10.90 -2.05 2.76
N VAL A 23 9.62 -1.73 2.68
CA VAL A 23 9.05 -0.90 1.62
C VAL A 23 8.57 0.43 2.18
N LYS A 24 8.67 1.48 1.38
CA LYS A 24 8.00 2.75 1.62
C LYS A 24 6.83 2.88 0.66
N VAL A 25 5.64 3.06 1.20
CA VAL A 25 4.39 3.35 0.48
C VAL A 25 4.11 4.83 0.66
N SER A 26 3.93 5.56 -0.42
CA SER A 26 3.64 7.01 -0.39
C SER A 26 2.46 7.31 -1.30
N LEU A 27 1.45 8.00 -0.78
CA LEU A 27 0.33 8.52 -1.59
C LEU A 27 0.87 9.64 -2.50
N VAL A 28 0.76 9.44 -3.80
CA VAL A 28 1.28 10.37 -4.81
C VAL A 28 0.48 11.67 -4.78
N GLY A 29 1.16 12.80 -4.80
CA GLY A 29 0.54 14.11 -4.81
C GLY A 29 0.13 14.66 -3.44
N ALA A 30 0.01 13.84 -2.41
CA ALA A 30 -0.42 14.29 -1.07
C ALA A 30 0.53 15.31 -0.44
N LYS A 31 -0.03 16.42 0.07
CA LYS A 31 0.68 17.52 0.76
C LYS A 31 -0.15 18.01 1.96
N PRO A 32 0.34 17.85 3.21
CA PRO A 32 1.59 17.17 3.59
C PRO A 32 1.61 15.72 3.14
N ALA A 33 2.82 15.13 3.06
CA ALA A 33 2.98 13.78 2.56
C ALA A 33 2.27 12.76 3.48
N ILE A 34 1.53 11.84 2.86
CA ILE A 34 0.92 10.67 3.51
C ILE A 34 1.74 9.46 3.09
N TRP A 35 2.37 8.78 4.05
CA TRP A 35 3.26 7.67 3.76
C TRP A 35 3.40 6.68 4.91
N ARG A 36 3.80 5.45 4.57
CA ARG A 36 4.03 4.34 5.50
C ARG A 36 5.36 3.66 5.17
N ARG A 37 6.10 3.23 6.18
CA ARG A 37 7.24 2.32 6.02
C ARG A 37 6.87 0.99 6.65
N VAL A 38 6.86 -0.05 5.84
CA VAL A 38 6.33 -1.37 6.21
C VAL A 38 7.39 -2.43 5.94
N ASN A 39 7.56 -3.34 6.90
CA ASN A 39 8.23 -4.60 6.65
C ASN A 39 7.19 -5.62 6.18
N VAL A 40 7.45 -6.28 5.06
CA VAL A 40 6.59 -7.36 4.52
C VAL A 40 7.44 -8.54 4.11
N GLN A 41 6.94 -9.77 4.27
CA GLN A 41 7.66 -10.93 3.78
C GLN A 41 7.62 -10.98 2.25
N SER A 42 8.76 -11.17 1.61
CA SER A 42 8.91 -11.15 0.15
C SER A 42 8.12 -12.22 -0.60
N LYS A 43 7.68 -13.26 0.11
CA LYS A 43 6.86 -14.35 -0.42
C LYS A 43 5.38 -13.99 -0.58
N LEU A 44 4.91 -12.88 0.01
CA LEU A 44 3.52 -12.44 -0.15
C LEU A 44 3.21 -12.26 -1.63
N THR A 45 2.04 -12.71 -2.05
CA THR A 45 1.50 -12.37 -3.38
C THR A 45 1.10 -10.90 -3.44
N LEU A 46 0.90 -10.36 -4.64
CA LEU A 46 0.40 -8.98 -4.77
C LEU A 46 -1.01 -8.86 -4.18
N ALA A 47 -1.87 -9.89 -4.29
CA ALA A 47 -3.17 -9.94 -3.62
C ALA A 47 -3.03 -9.80 -2.09
N GLN A 48 -2.12 -10.54 -1.48
CA GLN A 48 -1.86 -10.41 -0.04
C GLN A 48 -1.23 -9.06 0.33
N LEU A 49 -0.44 -8.47 -0.57
CA LEU A 49 0.05 -7.11 -0.37
C LEU A 49 -1.06 -6.08 -0.43
N HIS A 50 -2.05 -6.25 -1.31
CA HIS A 50 -3.24 -5.41 -1.35
C HIS A 50 -3.96 -5.41 0.01
N GLU A 51 -4.26 -6.59 0.59
CA GLU A 51 -4.87 -6.70 1.92
C GLU A 51 -4.04 -5.97 2.99
N VAL A 52 -2.70 -6.09 2.94
CA VAL A 52 -1.81 -5.32 3.83
C VAL A 52 -1.96 -3.81 3.61
N LEU A 53 -2.02 -3.35 2.35
CA LEU A 53 -2.13 -1.93 2.01
C LEU A 53 -3.46 -1.33 2.48
N GLN A 54 -4.56 -2.07 2.36
CA GLN A 54 -5.87 -1.66 2.88
C GLN A 54 -5.79 -1.38 4.39
N VAL A 55 -5.27 -2.33 5.17
CA VAL A 55 -5.09 -2.15 6.63
C VAL A 55 -4.11 -1.01 6.94
N VAL A 56 -3.00 -0.92 6.19
CA VAL A 56 -1.92 0.05 6.43
C VAL A 56 -2.35 1.47 6.08
N MET A 57 -3.18 1.64 5.08
CA MET A 57 -3.76 2.93 4.72
C MET A 57 -4.99 3.24 5.57
N GLY A 58 -5.85 2.28 5.86
CA GLY A 58 -7.08 2.43 6.65
C GLY A 58 -8.32 2.44 5.77
N TRP A 59 -8.27 1.79 4.60
CA TRP A 59 -9.40 1.62 3.69
C TRP A 59 -10.17 0.32 3.93
N GLU A 60 -11.36 0.21 3.32
CA GLU A 60 -12.35 -0.84 3.58
C GLU A 60 -12.43 -1.90 2.46
N ASP A 61 -11.55 -1.81 1.44
CA ASP A 61 -11.49 -2.75 0.31
C ASP A 61 -12.81 -2.85 -0.48
N CYS A 62 -13.45 -1.72 -0.75
CA CYS A 62 -14.73 -1.64 -1.44
C CYS A 62 -14.62 -1.22 -2.92
N HIS A 63 -13.41 -0.92 -3.42
CA HIS A 63 -13.15 -0.49 -4.79
C HIS A 63 -12.12 -1.36 -5.51
N LEU A 64 -12.07 -1.22 -6.84
CA LEU A 64 -11.09 -1.89 -7.69
C LEU A 64 -9.68 -1.34 -7.45
N HIS A 65 -8.69 -2.18 -7.70
CA HIS A 65 -7.28 -1.81 -7.55
C HIS A 65 -6.39 -2.45 -8.61
N SER A 66 -5.19 -1.92 -8.76
CA SER A 66 -4.17 -2.54 -9.59
C SER A 66 -2.75 -2.24 -9.10
N PHE A 67 -1.82 -3.15 -9.43
CA PHE A 67 -0.39 -2.92 -9.32
C PHE A 67 0.22 -2.78 -10.69
N THR A 68 1.11 -1.82 -10.90
CA THR A 68 1.88 -1.70 -12.15
C THR A 68 3.37 -1.68 -11.85
N VAL A 69 4.10 -2.59 -12.48
CA VAL A 69 5.55 -2.69 -12.38
C VAL A 69 6.15 -3.01 -13.75
N GLN A 70 7.14 -2.23 -14.17
CA GLN A 70 7.85 -2.41 -15.47
C GLN A 70 6.91 -2.51 -16.69
N GLY A 71 5.76 -1.80 -16.64
CA GLY A 71 4.78 -1.79 -17.74
C GLY A 71 3.84 -3.00 -17.77
N GLN A 72 3.89 -3.87 -16.76
CA GLN A 72 2.92 -4.95 -16.56
C GLN A 72 1.98 -4.58 -15.43
N THR A 73 0.68 -4.71 -15.66
CA THR A 73 -0.38 -4.48 -14.67
C THR A 73 -0.92 -5.81 -14.13
N PHE A 74 -1.19 -5.82 -12.82
CA PHE A 74 -1.75 -6.94 -12.07
C PHE A 74 -2.96 -6.46 -11.29
N SER A 75 -3.98 -7.29 -11.17
CA SER A 75 -5.20 -7.01 -10.43
C SER A 75 -5.85 -8.33 -9.99
N ASP A 76 -7.01 -8.25 -9.34
CA ASP A 76 -7.81 -9.41 -9.00
C ASP A 76 -8.28 -10.18 -10.24
N ALA A 77 -8.76 -11.42 -10.03
CA ALA A 77 -9.15 -12.32 -11.12
C ALA A 77 -10.34 -11.78 -11.94
N ASP A 78 -11.32 -11.16 -11.27
CA ASP A 78 -12.54 -10.66 -11.92
C ASP A 78 -12.23 -9.46 -12.84
N THR A 79 -11.35 -8.56 -12.38
CA THR A 79 -10.82 -7.45 -13.20
C THR A 79 -10.03 -7.98 -14.39
N CYS A 80 -9.20 -9.02 -14.20
CA CYS A 80 -8.42 -9.65 -15.27
C CYS A 80 -9.29 -10.32 -16.34
N GLU A 81 -10.45 -10.88 -15.99
CA GLU A 81 -11.40 -11.43 -16.97
C GLU A 81 -11.96 -10.35 -17.90
N ASN A 82 -12.06 -9.11 -17.43
CA ASN A 82 -12.60 -7.99 -18.20
C ASN A 82 -11.51 -7.19 -18.92
N ILE A 83 -10.25 -7.25 -18.49
CA ILE A 83 -9.12 -6.50 -19.06
C ILE A 83 -7.98 -7.46 -19.42
N GLU A 84 -7.96 -7.93 -20.66
CA GLU A 84 -7.01 -8.95 -21.16
C GLU A 84 -5.52 -8.60 -20.94
N ALA A 85 -5.18 -7.30 -20.83
CA ALA A 85 -3.81 -6.85 -20.60
C ALA A 85 -3.35 -7.05 -19.15
N PHE A 86 -4.27 -7.27 -18.21
CA PHE A 86 -3.97 -7.46 -16.79
C PHE A 86 -3.63 -8.92 -16.49
N ARG A 87 -2.90 -9.13 -15.41
CA ARG A 87 -2.51 -10.45 -14.91
C ARG A 87 -2.97 -10.64 -13.47
N ASP A 88 -3.32 -11.88 -13.17
CA ASP A 88 -3.79 -12.30 -11.85
C ASP A 88 -2.71 -12.10 -10.77
N GLU A 89 -2.93 -11.17 -9.89
CA GLU A 89 -2.05 -10.75 -8.80
C GLU A 89 -1.85 -11.84 -7.74
N SER A 90 -2.79 -12.77 -7.60
CA SER A 90 -2.69 -13.88 -6.65
C SER A 90 -1.60 -14.90 -7.01
N LYS A 91 -1.11 -14.85 -8.25
CA LYS A 91 -0.12 -15.78 -8.80
C LYS A 91 1.30 -15.22 -8.83
N VAL A 92 1.50 -13.99 -8.38
CA VAL A 92 2.78 -13.28 -8.46
C VAL A 92 3.21 -12.80 -7.08
N SER A 93 4.40 -13.21 -6.67
CA SER A 93 4.96 -12.79 -5.37
C SER A 93 5.73 -11.46 -5.47
N LEU A 94 5.82 -10.78 -4.33
CA LEU A 94 6.59 -9.54 -4.22
C LEU A 94 8.07 -9.73 -4.63
N ALA A 95 8.65 -10.91 -4.34
CA ALA A 95 10.02 -11.24 -4.72
C ALA A 95 10.22 -11.39 -6.24
N GLU A 96 9.17 -11.65 -7.02
CA GLU A 96 9.25 -11.75 -8.47
C GLU A 96 9.28 -10.38 -9.13
N VAL A 97 8.61 -9.38 -8.55
CA VAL A 97 8.47 -8.04 -9.13
C VAL A 97 9.45 -7.01 -8.57
N LEU A 98 9.86 -7.13 -7.29
CA LEU A 98 10.85 -6.27 -6.65
C LEU A 98 12.10 -7.09 -6.29
N GLN A 99 13.21 -6.90 -6.99
CA GLN A 99 14.37 -7.78 -6.90
C GLN A 99 15.58 -7.16 -6.21
N GLN A 100 15.65 -5.84 -6.13
CA GLN A 100 16.77 -5.11 -5.52
C GLN A 100 16.29 -3.80 -4.90
N ALA A 101 17.06 -3.29 -3.94
CA ALA A 101 16.78 -2.00 -3.34
C ALA A 101 16.67 -0.90 -4.42
N LYS A 102 15.70 -0.01 -4.26
CA LYS A 102 15.23 1.03 -5.18
C LYS A 102 14.32 0.55 -6.30
N ASP A 103 14.07 -0.75 -6.46
CA ASP A 103 12.96 -1.18 -7.32
C ASP A 103 11.66 -0.59 -6.78
N GLN A 104 10.76 -0.26 -7.70
CA GLN A 104 9.51 0.41 -7.38
C GLN A 104 8.37 -0.12 -8.23
N MET A 105 7.16 0.02 -7.70
CA MET A 105 5.90 -0.22 -8.42
C MET A 105 4.87 0.81 -8.00
N SER A 106 3.87 1.08 -8.84
CA SER A 106 2.67 1.81 -8.45
C SER A 106 1.60 0.85 -7.96
N TYR A 107 0.76 1.34 -7.08
CA TYR A 107 -0.49 0.73 -6.63
C TYR A 107 -1.57 1.78 -6.73
N GLU A 108 -2.61 1.51 -7.49
CA GLU A 108 -3.78 2.35 -7.65
C GLU A 108 -4.96 1.67 -6.96
N TYR A 109 -5.65 2.39 -6.10
CA TYR A 109 -6.86 1.97 -5.44
C TYR A 109 -7.97 2.95 -5.79
N ASP A 110 -9.17 2.45 -6.03
CA ASP A 110 -10.31 3.17 -6.56
C ASP A 110 -10.01 3.91 -7.88
N PHE A 111 -10.33 3.25 -9.01
CA PHE A 111 -10.12 3.84 -10.34
C PHE A 111 -10.97 5.08 -10.61
N GLY A 112 -12.02 5.32 -9.81
CA GLY A 112 -12.85 6.51 -9.88
C GLY A 112 -12.18 7.73 -9.25
N GLU A 113 -11.53 7.55 -8.10
CA GLU A 113 -10.84 8.61 -7.35
C GLU A 113 -9.34 8.68 -7.62
N GLY A 114 -8.74 7.58 -8.10
CA GLY A 114 -7.35 7.52 -8.52
C GLY A 114 -6.34 7.65 -7.37
N TRP A 115 -6.52 6.88 -6.29
CA TRP A 115 -5.58 6.86 -5.18
C TRP A 115 -4.28 6.15 -5.57
N GLU A 116 -3.39 6.88 -6.23
CA GLU A 116 -2.11 6.37 -6.70
C GLU A 116 -1.06 6.37 -5.58
N HIS A 117 -0.39 5.23 -5.42
CA HIS A 117 0.70 5.05 -4.46
C HIS A 117 1.98 4.65 -5.16
N LEU A 118 3.09 5.22 -4.72
CA LEU A 118 4.42 4.76 -5.06
C LEU A 118 4.95 3.85 -3.95
N ILE A 119 5.25 2.59 -4.29
CA ILE A 119 5.85 1.60 -3.41
C ILE A 119 7.31 1.41 -3.81
N VAL A 120 8.23 1.72 -2.91
CA VAL A 120 9.68 1.63 -3.13
C VAL A 120 10.29 0.59 -2.19
N LEU A 121 10.99 -0.40 -2.73
CA LEU A 121 11.80 -1.33 -1.94
C LEU A 121 13.04 -0.62 -1.41
N GLU A 122 13.07 -0.31 -0.11
CA GLU A 122 14.21 0.37 0.51
C GLU A 122 15.33 -0.59 0.92
N LYS A 123 14.96 -1.76 1.48
CA LYS A 123 15.92 -2.75 1.99
C LYS A 123 15.42 -4.18 1.82
N ILE A 124 16.36 -5.08 1.64
CA ILE A 124 16.16 -6.53 1.70
C ILE A 124 16.88 -7.03 2.96
N LEU A 125 16.14 -7.60 3.88
CA LEU A 125 16.61 -8.04 5.20
C LEU A 125 16.41 -9.55 5.36
N PRO A 126 17.19 -10.21 6.23
CA PRO A 126 16.92 -11.60 6.57
C PRO A 126 15.60 -11.72 7.33
N VAL A 127 14.78 -12.73 6.99
CA VAL A 127 13.56 -13.05 7.72
C VAL A 127 13.86 -14.06 8.84
N THR A 128 13.18 -13.93 9.98
CA THR A 128 13.22 -14.89 11.09
C THR A 128 11.89 -15.64 11.20
N LEU A 129 11.90 -16.82 11.83
CA LEU A 129 10.70 -17.66 11.96
C LEU A 129 9.57 -17.01 12.78
N SER A 130 9.91 -16.07 13.66
CA SER A 130 8.94 -15.37 14.52
C SER A 130 8.44 -14.04 13.91
N GLN A 131 8.87 -13.70 12.70
CA GLN A 131 8.53 -12.43 12.08
C GLN A 131 7.11 -12.46 11.50
N PRO A 132 6.26 -11.45 11.76
CA PRO A 132 4.94 -11.37 11.16
C PRO A 132 5.02 -11.26 9.63
N LEU A 133 3.92 -11.52 8.94
CA LEU A 133 3.81 -11.36 7.49
C LEU A 133 4.02 -9.90 7.07
N ALA A 134 3.46 -8.96 7.85
CA ALA A 134 3.62 -7.53 7.68
C ALA A 134 3.70 -6.81 9.02
N GLU A 135 4.43 -5.70 9.08
CA GLU A 135 4.56 -4.83 10.26
C GLU A 135 4.87 -3.40 9.83
N VAL A 136 4.08 -2.44 10.29
CA VAL A 136 4.37 -1.01 10.10
C VAL A 136 5.45 -0.57 11.08
N LEU A 137 6.49 0.07 10.57
CA LEU A 137 7.57 0.63 11.37
C LEU A 137 7.30 2.08 11.78
N VAL A 138 6.81 2.86 10.82
CA VAL A 138 6.52 4.29 10.97
C VAL A 138 5.62 4.75 9.82
N GLY A 139 4.82 5.76 10.07
CA GLY A 139 4.00 6.44 9.06
C GLY A 139 3.67 7.86 9.49
N GLU A 140 3.15 8.64 8.55
CA GLU A 140 2.76 10.02 8.75
C GLU A 140 1.54 10.35 7.89
N GLY A 141 0.62 11.15 8.45
CA GLY A 141 -0.62 11.57 7.83
C GLY A 141 -1.74 10.55 7.95
N ALA A 142 -2.95 11.01 8.29
CA ALA A 142 -4.17 10.21 8.22
C ALA A 142 -4.44 9.78 6.77
N CYS A 143 -5.09 8.63 6.58
CA CYS A 143 -5.59 8.25 5.27
C CYS A 143 -6.77 9.15 4.89
N PRO A 144 -6.89 9.55 3.60
CA PRO A 144 -8.13 10.11 3.11
C PRO A 144 -9.31 9.15 3.31
N LEU A 145 -10.50 9.70 3.46
CA LEU A 145 -11.72 8.91 3.59
C LEU A 145 -12.09 8.27 2.24
N GLU A 146 -12.82 7.17 2.27
CA GLU A 146 -13.44 6.57 1.09
C GLU A 146 -14.44 7.56 0.46
N ASP A 147 -14.59 7.51 -0.85
CA ASP A 147 -15.58 8.28 -1.63
C ASP A 147 -15.53 9.81 -1.41
N ILE A 148 -14.37 10.36 -1.03
CA ILE A 148 -14.22 11.80 -0.74
C ILE A 148 -13.96 12.66 -1.98
N GLY A 149 -13.80 12.06 -3.17
CA GLY A 149 -13.52 12.79 -4.40
C GLY A 149 -12.03 12.96 -4.71
N GLY A 150 -11.22 11.99 -4.32
CA GLY A 150 -9.78 11.97 -4.60
C GLY A 150 -9.01 13.03 -3.80
N LEU A 151 -7.82 13.39 -4.28
CA LEU A 151 -6.99 14.39 -3.59
C LEU A 151 -7.65 15.77 -3.49
N ASP A 152 -8.43 16.18 -4.50
CA ASP A 152 -9.09 17.48 -4.48
C ASP A 152 -10.18 17.51 -3.41
N GLY A 153 -10.99 16.44 -3.32
CA GLY A 153 -11.98 16.27 -2.27
C GLY A 153 -11.36 16.18 -0.87
N TRP A 154 -10.22 15.47 -0.75
CA TRP A 154 -9.47 15.41 0.49
C TRP A 154 -8.99 16.79 0.96
N TYR A 155 -8.44 17.61 0.06
CA TYR A 155 -8.01 18.97 0.44
C TYR A 155 -9.19 19.88 0.77
N TYR A 156 -10.29 19.76 0.04
CA TYR A 156 -11.51 20.47 0.35
C TYR A 156 -12.04 20.09 1.74
N PHE A 157 -12.11 18.80 2.05
CA PHE A 157 -12.46 18.30 3.38
C PHE A 157 -11.56 18.88 4.49
N LEU A 158 -10.23 18.89 4.26
CA LEU A 158 -9.28 19.47 5.22
C LEU A 158 -9.51 20.97 5.44
N ASP A 159 -9.90 21.69 4.43
CA ASP A 159 -10.20 23.13 4.53
C ASP A 159 -11.50 23.38 5.30
N VAL A 160 -12.55 22.61 5.03
CA VAL A 160 -13.83 22.67 5.75
C VAL A 160 -13.61 22.45 7.27
N ILE A 161 -12.89 21.39 7.64
CA ILE A 161 -12.66 21.08 9.06
C ILE A 161 -11.71 22.06 9.76
N ALA A 162 -10.84 22.73 8.99
CA ALA A 162 -9.98 23.78 9.56
C ALA A 162 -10.71 25.10 9.80
N HIS A 163 -11.84 25.32 9.13
CA HIS A 163 -12.61 26.58 9.16
C HIS A 163 -14.11 26.34 9.39
N PRO A 164 -14.54 25.61 10.45
CA PRO A 164 -15.92 25.17 10.63
C PRO A 164 -16.91 26.34 10.82
N ASP A 165 -16.42 27.51 11.21
CA ASP A 165 -17.23 28.73 11.43
C ASP A 165 -17.28 29.63 10.18
N SER A 166 -16.70 29.21 9.05
CA SER A 166 -16.74 30.00 7.81
C SER A 166 -18.16 30.13 7.27
N GLU A 167 -18.56 31.34 6.85
CA GLU A 167 -19.87 31.56 6.20
C GLU A 167 -20.03 30.73 4.93
N GLU A 168 -18.93 30.33 4.29
CA GLU A 168 -18.88 29.50 3.08
C GLU A 168 -19.31 28.06 3.36
N TYR A 169 -19.13 27.55 4.60
CA TYR A 169 -19.31 26.16 4.99
C TYR A 169 -20.50 25.95 5.96
N GLN A 170 -21.57 26.75 5.82
CA GLN A 170 -22.75 26.68 6.72
C GLN A 170 -23.94 25.91 6.12
N ASP A 171 -23.82 25.35 4.92
CA ASP A 171 -24.88 24.55 4.31
C ASP A 171 -24.92 23.10 4.85
N GLU A 172 -25.98 22.36 4.45
CA GLU A 172 -26.20 20.99 4.93
C GLU A 172 -25.09 20.02 4.47
N GLU A 173 -24.49 20.23 3.30
CA GLU A 173 -23.44 19.36 2.76
C GLU A 173 -22.15 19.44 3.62
N HIS A 174 -21.73 20.64 3.97
CA HIS A 174 -20.56 20.85 4.83
C HIS A 174 -20.80 20.36 6.26
N GLN A 175 -22.03 20.50 6.77
CA GLN A 175 -22.39 19.97 8.09
C GLN A 175 -22.32 18.44 8.11
N GLN A 176 -22.84 17.76 7.06
CA GLN A 176 -22.71 16.30 6.92
C GLN A 176 -21.25 15.86 6.82
N MET A 177 -20.43 16.59 6.08
CA MET A 177 -18.99 16.30 5.99
C MET A 177 -18.30 16.39 7.36
N CYS A 178 -18.66 17.35 8.18
CA CYS A 178 -18.17 17.46 9.55
C CYS A 178 -18.66 16.30 10.45
N GLU A 179 -19.83 15.71 10.19
CA GLU A 179 -20.34 14.55 10.94
C GLU A 179 -19.55 13.25 10.67
N TRP A 180 -18.81 13.17 9.58
CA TRP A 180 -17.94 12.01 9.28
C TRP A 180 -16.67 11.98 10.11
N ILE A 181 -16.42 12.99 10.91
CA ILE A 181 -15.18 13.18 11.66
C ILE A 181 -15.38 12.78 13.12
N GLU A 182 -14.46 12.01 13.65
CA GLU A 182 -14.33 11.84 15.09
C GLU A 182 -13.87 13.17 15.74
N GLU A 183 -14.37 13.49 16.94
CA GLU A 183 -14.10 14.76 17.64
C GLU A 183 -12.61 15.10 17.79
N ASP A 184 -11.73 14.10 17.75
CA ASP A 184 -10.28 14.21 17.89
C ASP A 184 -9.50 13.94 16.58
N PHE A 185 -10.17 13.98 15.42
CA PHE A 185 -9.53 13.76 14.14
C PHE A 185 -8.34 14.70 13.94
N ASN A 186 -7.18 14.10 13.64
CA ASN A 186 -5.96 14.83 13.34
C ASN A 186 -5.38 14.34 11.99
N PRO A 187 -5.43 15.16 10.93
CA PRO A 187 -4.97 14.75 9.59
C PRO A 187 -3.47 14.45 9.50
N ARG A 188 -2.71 14.77 10.54
CA ARG A 188 -1.27 14.45 10.63
C ARG A 188 -0.97 13.19 11.45
N PHE A 189 -1.98 12.67 12.15
CA PHE A 189 -1.80 11.54 13.05
C PHE A 189 -1.89 10.21 12.31
N TYR A 190 -1.07 9.24 12.73
CA TYR A 190 -1.11 7.86 12.28
C TYR A 190 -0.76 6.92 13.42
N ASP A 191 -1.70 6.06 13.82
CA ASP A 191 -1.50 5.13 14.94
C ASP A 191 -0.86 3.81 14.49
N VAL A 192 0.46 3.78 14.49
CA VAL A 192 1.25 2.59 14.17
C VAL A 192 0.89 1.39 15.06
N LYS A 193 0.53 1.63 16.34
CA LYS A 193 0.21 0.53 17.27
C LYS A 193 -1.15 -0.09 16.97
N ALA A 194 -2.14 0.74 16.68
CA ALA A 194 -3.48 0.29 16.29
C ALA A 194 -3.41 -0.54 15.00
N VAL A 195 -2.73 -0.04 13.98
CA VAL A 195 -2.56 -0.74 12.69
C VAL A 195 -1.82 -2.07 12.88
N ASN A 196 -0.71 -2.10 13.61
CA ASN A 196 0.01 -3.34 13.86
C ASN A 196 -0.81 -4.36 14.68
N LYS A 197 -1.73 -3.92 15.53
CA LYS A 197 -2.66 -4.81 16.23
C LYS A 197 -3.64 -5.48 15.28
N VAL A 198 -4.07 -4.79 14.22
CA VAL A 198 -4.92 -5.37 13.16
C VAL A 198 -4.12 -6.35 12.33
N LEU A 199 -2.95 -5.96 11.80
CA LEU A 199 -2.05 -6.83 11.04
C LEU A 199 -1.68 -8.13 11.78
N GLY A 200 -1.49 -8.05 13.11
CA GLY A 200 -1.15 -9.19 13.96
C GLY A 200 -2.28 -10.22 14.15
N ARG A 201 -3.52 -9.89 13.75
CA ARG A 201 -4.67 -10.83 13.80
C ARG A 201 -4.79 -11.69 12.54
N GLY A 202 -4.02 -11.38 11.52
CA GLY A 202 -4.12 -11.92 10.17
C GLY A 202 -5.13 -11.12 9.33
N PHE A 203 -4.97 -11.20 8.04
CA PHE A 203 -5.84 -10.63 7.00
C PHE A 203 -6.17 -11.74 6.03
#